data_cee77f268a9e6e85a7fdae8c0b7627aa
#
_entry.id   cee77f268a9e6e85a7fdae8c0b7627aa
#
_cell.length_a   1.000
_cell.length_b   1.000
_cell.length_c   1.000
_cell.angle_alpha   90.00
_cell.angle_beta   90.00
_cell.angle_gamma   90.00
#
_symmetry.space_group_name_H-M   'P 1'
#
loop_
_entity.id
_entity.type
_entity.pdbx_description
1 polymer ?
#
loop_
_entity_poly.entity_id
_entity_poly.type
_entity_poly.pdbx_seq_one_letter_code
_entity_poly.pdbx_strand_id
1 'polypeptide(L)'
;MKKRNKFLITALTAVLTIALIAGAVYLFKYHLPEKRKKEEHERLVMEYRAAKMDKYREDNEKYEDYEVDVAFIGDSLTDGYDLEKYYPEYLVSNRGIGGDTTFDVEGRIQTSLYDLKPKVAVMLIGGNNLKTMFDNYEKILIGMKENLPETKIILVSLTAMGKQWGAEKNEIAALNNVKIKILAEKYGFDFVDLFTPLYDITIGEIYDEYTNDGAHQTDKGYEVFTATIKPAIEKALAERENENN
;
A
#
# COMPACT_ATOMS: atom_id res chain seq x y z
N MET A 1 -50.63 -49.01 12.96
CA MET A 1 -49.51 -48.20 13.52
C MET A 1 -48.10 -48.61 13.10
N LYS A 2 -47.69 -49.87 13.16
CA LYS A 2 -46.31 -50.33 12.81
C LYS A 2 -45.85 -50.03 11.37
N LYS A 3 -46.71 -50.09 10.32
CA LYS A 3 -46.34 -49.84 8.92
C LYS A 3 -46.11 -48.33 8.67
N ARG A 4 -46.87 -47.42 9.31
CA ARG A 4 -46.74 -45.95 9.15
C ARG A 4 -45.44 -45.43 9.79
N ASN A 5 -45.03 -46.03 10.94
CA ASN A 5 -43.78 -45.65 11.57
C ASN A 5 -42.54 -46.12 10.76
N LYS A 6 -42.60 -47.30 10.13
CA LYS A 6 -41.53 -47.77 9.24
C LYS A 6 -41.37 -46.83 8.03
N PHE A 7 -42.48 -46.45 7.38
CA PHE A 7 -42.45 -45.53 6.25
C PHE A 7 -41.84 -44.17 6.65
N LEU A 8 -42.26 -43.59 7.79
CA LEU A 8 -41.71 -42.33 8.30
C LEU A 8 -40.23 -42.42 8.56
N ILE A 9 -39.74 -43.49 9.16
CA ILE A 9 -38.31 -43.73 9.43
C ILE A 9 -37.55 -43.83 8.13
N THR A 10 -38.02 -44.58 7.14
CA THR A 10 -37.38 -44.72 5.84
C THR A 10 -37.34 -43.36 5.08
N ALA A 11 -38.42 -42.59 5.12
CA ALA A 11 -38.45 -41.27 4.52
C ALA A 11 -37.44 -40.30 5.21
N LEU A 12 -37.37 -40.31 6.50
CA LEU A 12 -36.44 -39.46 7.25
C LEU A 12 -34.98 -39.84 6.97
N THR A 13 -34.65 -41.16 6.94
CA THR A 13 -33.29 -41.58 6.58
C THR A 13 -32.90 -41.23 5.16
N ALA A 14 -33.84 -41.32 4.21
CA ALA A 14 -33.59 -40.89 2.82
C ALA A 14 -33.29 -39.37 2.75
N VAL A 15 -34.07 -38.53 3.45
CA VAL A 15 -33.83 -37.08 3.50
C VAL A 15 -32.45 -36.76 4.14
N LEU A 16 -32.12 -37.45 5.23
CA LEU A 16 -30.79 -37.24 5.89
C LEU A 16 -29.65 -37.68 4.96
N THR A 17 -29.79 -38.77 4.24
CA THR A 17 -28.76 -39.24 3.30
C THR A 17 -28.58 -38.26 2.14
N ILE A 18 -29.67 -37.72 1.58
CA ILE A 18 -29.63 -36.71 0.52
C ILE A 18 -28.94 -35.43 1.06
N ALA A 19 -29.28 -35.00 2.25
CA ALA A 19 -28.66 -33.82 2.87
C ALA A 19 -27.14 -34.03 3.11
N LEU A 20 -26.71 -35.21 3.55
CA LEU A 20 -25.30 -35.54 3.71
C LEU A 20 -24.56 -35.55 2.37
N ILE A 21 -25.13 -36.15 1.35
CA ILE A 21 -24.55 -36.17 -0.01
C ILE A 21 -24.45 -34.76 -0.57
N ALA A 22 -25.50 -33.93 -0.44
CA ALA A 22 -25.49 -32.54 -0.88
C ALA A 22 -24.41 -31.72 -0.10
N GLY A 23 -24.30 -31.92 1.20
CA GLY A 23 -23.27 -31.31 2.03
C GLY A 23 -21.85 -31.72 1.62
N ALA A 24 -21.65 -33.01 1.35
CA ALA A 24 -20.37 -33.53 0.86
C ALA A 24 -20.01 -32.94 -0.53
N VAL A 25 -20.97 -32.89 -1.46
CA VAL A 25 -20.78 -32.28 -2.80
C VAL A 25 -20.43 -30.81 -2.67
N TYR A 26 -21.13 -30.05 -1.82
CA TYR A 26 -20.84 -28.64 -1.57
C TYR A 26 -19.41 -28.49 -1.00
N LEU A 27 -19.06 -29.27 0.01
CA LEU A 27 -17.75 -29.22 0.64
C LEU A 27 -16.62 -29.49 -0.37
N PHE A 28 -16.69 -30.58 -1.11
CA PHE A 28 -15.63 -31.01 -2.03
C PHE A 28 -15.58 -30.20 -3.32
N LYS A 29 -16.71 -29.75 -3.85
CA LYS A 29 -16.78 -29.05 -5.14
C LYS A 29 -16.58 -27.55 -5.02
N TYR A 30 -16.99 -26.92 -3.92
CA TYR A 30 -16.97 -25.48 -3.76
C TYR A 30 -16.06 -25.04 -2.60
N HIS A 31 -16.33 -25.48 -1.38
CA HIS A 31 -15.65 -24.95 -0.19
C HIS A 31 -14.16 -25.29 -0.13
N LEU A 32 -13.76 -26.56 -0.35
CA LEU A 32 -12.36 -26.96 -0.30
C LEU A 32 -11.50 -26.34 -1.42
N PRO A 33 -11.96 -26.24 -2.68
CA PRO A 33 -11.20 -25.55 -3.72
C PRO A 33 -11.03 -24.07 -3.45
N GLU A 34 -12.06 -23.36 -2.95
CA GLU A 34 -11.94 -21.95 -2.57
C GLU A 34 -10.94 -21.75 -1.43
N LYS A 35 -11.02 -22.58 -0.39
CA LYS A 35 -10.08 -22.54 0.72
C LYS A 35 -8.64 -22.75 0.25
N ARG A 36 -8.39 -23.76 -0.62
CA ARG A 36 -7.05 -24.00 -1.18
C ARG A 36 -6.54 -22.82 -2.03
N LYS A 37 -7.39 -22.23 -2.84
CA LYS A 37 -7.01 -21.04 -3.63
C LYS A 37 -6.65 -19.86 -2.74
N LYS A 38 -7.38 -19.66 -1.65
CA LYS A 38 -7.09 -18.61 -0.67
C LYS A 38 -5.75 -18.87 0.03
N GLU A 39 -5.53 -20.09 0.51
CA GLU A 39 -4.27 -20.48 1.17
C GLU A 39 -3.07 -20.36 0.22
N GLU A 40 -3.25 -20.73 -1.06
CA GLU A 40 -2.21 -20.57 -2.08
C GLU A 40 -1.93 -19.09 -2.37
N HIS A 41 -2.96 -18.26 -2.49
CA HIS A 41 -2.80 -16.82 -2.67
C HIS A 41 -2.08 -16.19 -1.47
N GLU A 42 -2.48 -16.49 -0.24
CA GLU A 42 -1.84 -16.00 0.97
C GLU A 42 -0.35 -16.42 1.02
N ARG A 43 -0.03 -17.67 0.63
CA ARG A 43 1.35 -18.14 0.53
C ARG A 43 2.16 -17.35 -0.49
N LEU A 44 1.62 -17.12 -1.70
CA LEU A 44 2.31 -16.36 -2.74
C LEU A 44 2.55 -14.90 -2.32
N VAL A 45 1.59 -14.29 -1.63
CA VAL A 45 1.76 -12.93 -1.06
C VAL A 45 2.87 -12.92 -0.01
N MET A 46 2.91 -13.91 0.88
CA MET A 46 3.97 -14.00 1.89
C MET A 46 5.36 -14.22 1.26
N GLU A 47 5.46 -15.11 0.26
CA GLU A 47 6.70 -15.36 -0.48
C GLU A 47 7.20 -14.10 -1.21
N TYR A 48 6.28 -13.36 -1.85
CA TYR A 48 6.59 -12.08 -2.50
C TYR A 48 7.10 -11.03 -1.50
N ARG A 49 6.42 -10.85 -0.36
CA ARG A 49 6.85 -9.93 0.70
C ARG A 49 8.21 -10.31 1.27
N ALA A 50 8.44 -11.61 1.51
CA ALA A 50 9.72 -12.11 1.99
C ALA A 50 10.85 -11.80 1.00
N ALA A 51 10.66 -12.07 -0.29
CA ALA A 51 11.63 -11.78 -1.34
C ALA A 51 11.95 -10.26 -1.44
N LYS A 52 10.93 -9.38 -1.30
CA LYS A 52 11.15 -7.94 -1.24
C LYS A 52 11.99 -7.54 -0.03
N MET A 53 11.69 -8.10 1.15
CA MET A 53 12.43 -7.82 2.38
C MET A 53 13.87 -8.34 2.32
N ASP A 54 14.11 -9.50 1.70
CA ASP A 54 15.46 -10.02 1.47
C ASP A 54 16.26 -9.07 0.55
N LYS A 55 15.65 -8.64 -0.55
CA LYS A 55 16.26 -7.64 -1.45
C LYS A 55 16.59 -6.33 -0.72
N TYR A 56 15.70 -5.85 0.15
CA TYR A 56 15.96 -4.61 0.91
C TYR A 56 17.15 -4.76 1.85
N ARG A 57 17.32 -5.92 2.51
CA ARG A 57 18.51 -6.22 3.33
C ARG A 57 19.79 -6.24 2.50
N GLU A 58 19.76 -6.94 1.37
CA GLU A 58 20.90 -6.98 0.43
C GLU A 58 21.27 -5.60 -0.11
N ASP A 59 20.28 -4.76 -0.41
CA ASP A 59 20.54 -3.40 -0.89
C ASP A 59 21.08 -2.51 0.21
N ASN A 60 20.62 -2.65 1.47
CA ASN A 60 21.15 -1.90 2.61
C ASN A 60 22.64 -2.21 2.88
N GLU A 61 23.10 -3.45 2.60
CA GLU A 61 24.50 -3.84 2.74
C GLU A 61 25.43 -3.21 1.67
N LYS A 62 24.85 -2.68 0.55
CA LYS A 62 25.63 -2.10 -0.56
C LYS A 62 25.94 -0.62 -0.37
N TYR A 63 25.15 0.06 0.46
CA TYR A 63 25.20 1.52 0.58
C TYR A 63 25.63 1.95 1.98
N GLU A 64 26.43 2.99 2.03
CA GLU A 64 26.72 3.70 3.26
C GLU A 64 25.54 4.60 3.68
N ASP A 65 25.53 5.02 4.95
CA ASP A 65 24.54 5.96 5.46
C ASP A 65 24.51 7.23 4.58
N TYR A 66 23.31 7.61 4.13
CA TYR A 66 23.07 8.79 3.27
C TYR A 66 23.72 8.73 1.87
N GLU A 67 24.10 7.57 1.38
CA GLU A 67 24.54 7.40 0.00
C GLU A 67 23.37 7.43 -0.96
N VAL A 68 22.26 6.74 -0.64
CA VAL A 68 21.02 6.75 -1.42
C VAL A 68 20.38 8.13 -1.38
N ASP A 69 20.17 8.74 -2.55
CA ASP A 69 19.58 10.08 -2.64
C ASP A 69 18.13 10.08 -2.20
N VAL A 70 17.31 9.16 -2.76
CA VAL A 70 15.88 9.12 -2.46
C VAL A 70 15.38 7.70 -2.29
N ALA A 71 14.71 7.42 -1.17
CA ALA A 71 13.96 6.19 -0.96
C ALA A 71 12.45 6.46 -0.97
N PHE A 72 11.70 5.67 -1.73
CA PHE A 72 10.25 5.72 -1.78
C PHE A 72 9.67 4.54 -0.99
N ILE A 73 8.87 4.80 0.03
CA ILE A 73 8.22 3.78 0.85
C ILE A 73 6.70 3.87 0.74
N GLY A 74 6.04 2.73 0.54
CA GLY A 74 4.59 2.70 0.35
C GLY A 74 4.06 1.33 -0.02
N ASP A 75 2.91 1.33 -0.65
CA ASP A 75 2.18 0.16 -1.11
C ASP A 75 2.40 -0.16 -2.61
N SER A 76 1.36 -0.68 -3.29
CA SER A 76 1.44 -1.04 -4.72
C SER A 76 1.71 0.15 -5.65
N LEU A 77 1.32 1.36 -5.27
CA LEU A 77 1.59 2.55 -6.07
C LEU A 77 3.08 2.88 -6.08
N THR A 78 3.76 2.68 -4.96
CA THR A 78 5.21 2.81 -4.86
C THR A 78 5.91 1.61 -5.51
N ASP A 79 5.45 0.39 -5.26
CA ASP A 79 6.03 -0.85 -5.78
C ASP A 79 6.09 -0.88 -7.32
N GLY A 80 5.00 -0.44 -7.98
CA GLY A 80 4.90 -0.34 -9.43
C GLY A 80 5.57 0.88 -10.06
N TYR A 81 6.17 1.78 -9.25
CA TYR A 81 6.81 2.99 -9.75
C TYR A 81 8.23 2.69 -10.25
N ASP A 82 8.45 2.81 -11.54
CA ASP A 82 9.77 2.66 -12.17
C ASP A 82 10.65 3.87 -11.87
N LEU A 83 11.26 3.89 -10.68
CA LEU A 83 12.03 5.04 -10.21
C LEU A 83 13.26 5.32 -11.07
N GLU A 84 13.91 4.30 -11.64
CA GLU A 84 15.07 4.47 -12.51
C GLU A 84 14.68 5.21 -13.81
N LYS A 85 13.49 4.94 -14.34
CA LYS A 85 12.93 5.64 -15.50
C LYS A 85 12.63 7.11 -15.21
N TYR A 86 12.04 7.39 -14.04
CA TYR A 86 11.49 8.71 -13.74
C TYR A 86 12.46 9.63 -12.98
N TYR A 87 13.49 9.06 -12.34
CA TYR A 87 14.50 9.79 -11.56
C TYR A 87 15.93 9.33 -11.93
N PRO A 88 16.30 9.32 -13.24
CA PRO A 88 17.59 8.75 -13.70
C PRO A 88 18.83 9.52 -13.20
N GLU A 89 18.65 10.73 -12.69
CA GLU A 89 19.70 11.57 -12.14
C GLU A 89 20.04 11.30 -10.67
N TYR A 90 19.22 10.49 -9.97
CA TYR A 90 19.39 10.19 -8.54
C TYR A 90 19.65 8.69 -8.31
N LEU A 91 20.40 8.39 -7.26
CA LEU A 91 20.45 7.04 -6.71
C LEU A 91 19.16 6.79 -5.92
N VAL A 92 18.22 6.07 -6.53
CA VAL A 92 16.89 5.85 -5.98
C VAL A 92 16.70 4.44 -5.43
N SER A 93 15.88 4.30 -4.40
CA SER A 93 15.52 3.00 -3.83
C SER A 93 14.01 2.86 -3.68
N ASN A 94 13.44 1.84 -4.36
CA ASN A 94 12.03 1.51 -4.26
C ASN A 94 11.80 0.55 -3.07
N ARG A 95 11.10 1.02 -2.04
CA ARG A 95 10.73 0.30 -0.81
C ARG A 95 9.20 0.08 -0.73
N GLY A 96 8.52 0.03 -1.88
CA GLY A 96 7.11 -0.32 -2.00
C GLY A 96 6.87 -1.82 -1.94
N ILE A 97 5.77 -2.24 -1.30
CA ILE A 97 5.26 -3.61 -1.33
C ILE A 97 3.77 -3.58 -1.60
N GLY A 98 3.35 -4.25 -2.68
CA GLY A 98 1.95 -4.31 -3.09
C GLY A 98 1.03 -4.80 -1.98
N GLY A 99 -0.09 -4.11 -1.77
CA GLY A 99 -1.11 -4.45 -0.77
C GLY A 99 -0.81 -4.00 0.65
N ASP A 100 0.34 -3.35 0.93
CA ASP A 100 0.67 -2.88 2.27
C ASP A 100 -0.34 -1.88 2.81
N THR A 101 -0.61 -2.02 4.09
CA THR A 101 -1.30 -1.05 4.94
C THR A 101 -0.28 -0.26 5.78
N THR A 102 -0.75 0.75 6.50
CA THR A 102 0.11 1.46 7.46
C THR A 102 0.69 0.53 8.54
N PHE A 103 -0.05 -0.52 8.95
CA PHE A 103 0.44 -1.54 9.89
C PHE A 103 1.60 -2.34 9.32
N ASP A 104 1.53 -2.69 8.03
CA ASP A 104 2.58 -3.44 7.35
C ASP A 104 3.86 -2.60 7.21
N VAL A 105 3.72 -1.32 6.83
CA VAL A 105 4.86 -0.39 6.76
C VAL A 105 5.49 -0.20 8.15
N GLU A 106 4.70 0.02 9.21
CA GLU A 106 5.23 0.11 10.59
C GLU A 106 6.05 -1.15 10.93
N GLY A 107 5.52 -2.34 10.64
CA GLY A 107 6.17 -3.62 10.96
C GLY A 107 7.50 -3.87 10.22
N ARG A 108 7.74 -3.21 9.07
CA ARG A 108 8.94 -3.42 8.25
C ARG A 108 9.84 -2.20 8.08
N ILE A 109 9.50 -1.08 8.70
CA ILE A 109 10.16 0.20 8.46
C ILE A 109 11.65 0.19 8.84
N GLN A 110 12.04 -0.63 9.85
CA GLN A 110 13.42 -0.81 10.23
C GLN A 110 14.29 -1.17 9.02
N THR A 111 14.02 -2.31 8.40
CA THR A 111 14.78 -2.78 7.22
C THR A 111 14.54 -1.91 5.99
N SER A 112 13.30 -1.41 5.83
CA SER A 112 12.95 -0.69 4.61
C SER A 112 13.54 0.71 4.55
N LEU A 113 13.77 1.35 5.70
CA LEU A 113 14.14 2.76 5.72
C LEU A 113 15.22 3.11 6.75
N TYR A 114 15.11 2.60 8.02
CA TYR A 114 16.05 3.00 9.08
C TYR A 114 17.44 2.42 8.88
N ASP A 115 17.54 1.19 8.36
CA ASP A 115 18.82 0.55 8.04
C ASP A 115 19.44 1.13 6.75
N LEU A 116 18.63 1.76 5.87
CA LEU A 116 19.10 2.37 4.62
C LEU A 116 19.60 3.79 4.80
N LYS A 117 18.97 4.58 5.67
CA LYS A 117 19.22 6.00 5.92
C LYS A 117 19.41 6.83 4.63
N PRO A 118 18.39 7.02 3.80
CA PRO A 118 18.50 7.82 2.57
C PRO A 118 18.62 9.31 2.91
N LYS A 119 19.08 10.14 1.96
CA LYS A 119 19.06 11.60 2.11
C LYS A 119 17.62 12.14 2.18
N VAL A 120 16.73 11.60 1.34
CA VAL A 120 15.30 11.95 1.29
C VAL A 120 14.46 10.68 1.34
N ALA A 121 13.41 10.67 2.15
CA ALA A 121 12.41 9.62 2.18
C ALA A 121 11.04 10.14 1.76
N VAL A 122 10.44 9.55 0.74
CA VAL A 122 9.10 9.87 0.22
C VAL A 122 8.14 8.78 0.65
N MET A 123 7.10 9.12 1.42
CA MET A 123 6.13 8.15 1.93
C MET A 123 4.74 8.40 1.34
N LEU A 124 4.18 7.36 0.69
CA LEU A 124 2.81 7.29 0.22
C LEU A 124 2.18 5.99 0.68
N ILE A 125 1.32 6.03 1.70
CA ILE A 125 0.71 4.85 2.33
C ILE A 125 -0.65 5.18 2.95
N GLY A 126 -1.56 4.21 2.97
CA GLY A 126 -2.85 4.29 3.64
C GLY A 126 -4.06 4.04 2.74
N GLY A 127 -3.87 3.96 1.42
CA GLY A 127 -4.93 3.66 0.46
C GLY A 127 -5.63 2.32 0.74
N ASN A 128 -4.90 1.31 1.20
CA ASN A 128 -5.43 -0.02 1.50
C ASN A 128 -6.20 -0.12 2.83
N ASN A 129 -6.04 0.85 3.73
CA ASN A 129 -6.72 0.86 5.03
C ASN A 129 -7.22 2.25 5.45
N LEU A 130 -7.84 2.98 4.55
CA LEU A 130 -8.32 4.37 4.71
C LEU A 130 -8.98 4.68 6.05
N LYS A 131 -9.82 3.77 6.56
CA LYS A 131 -10.60 3.98 7.80
C LYS A 131 -9.78 3.79 9.07
N THR A 132 -8.70 3.01 9.02
CA THR A 132 -7.87 2.64 10.17
C THR A 132 -6.41 3.11 10.03
N MET A 133 -6.06 3.82 8.96
CA MET A 133 -4.68 4.18 8.68
C MET A 133 -4.01 4.98 9.80
N PHE A 134 -4.77 5.79 10.53
CA PHE A 134 -4.23 6.61 11.61
C PHE A 134 -4.08 5.90 12.96
N ASP A 135 -4.46 4.62 13.06
CA ASP A 135 -4.26 3.85 14.29
C ASP A 135 -2.76 3.68 14.60
N ASN A 136 -1.92 3.73 13.55
CA ASN A 136 -0.47 3.64 13.67
C ASN A 136 0.33 4.59 12.76
N TYR A 137 -0.31 5.37 11.88
CA TYR A 137 0.39 6.31 10.97
C TYR A 137 1.30 7.27 11.73
N GLU A 138 0.82 7.84 12.83
CA GLU A 138 1.59 8.76 13.64
C GLU A 138 2.79 8.11 14.33
N LYS A 139 2.72 6.81 14.67
CA LYS A 139 3.88 6.05 15.19
C LYS A 139 4.97 5.92 14.14
N ILE A 140 4.61 5.73 12.87
CA ILE A 140 5.56 5.73 11.76
C ILE A 140 6.31 7.07 11.72
N LEU A 141 5.58 8.20 11.80
CA LEU A 141 6.19 9.54 11.75
C LEU A 141 7.12 9.81 12.94
N ILE A 142 6.73 9.39 14.15
CA ILE A 142 7.57 9.48 15.35
C ILE A 142 8.85 8.68 15.14
N GLY A 143 8.71 7.42 14.69
CA GLY A 143 9.86 6.56 14.44
C GLY A 143 10.79 7.11 13.35
N MET A 144 10.24 7.69 12.26
CA MET A 144 11.07 8.37 11.25
C MET A 144 11.85 9.53 11.84
N LYS A 145 11.21 10.38 12.65
CA LYS A 145 11.86 11.52 13.28
C LYS A 145 12.98 11.11 14.24
N GLU A 146 12.80 10.01 14.97
CA GLU A 146 13.75 9.51 15.95
C GLU A 146 14.94 8.77 15.31
N ASN A 147 14.69 7.98 14.25
CA ASN A 147 15.69 7.09 13.66
C ASN A 147 16.36 7.67 12.40
N LEU A 148 15.81 8.75 11.84
CA LEU A 148 16.28 9.38 10.59
C LEU A 148 16.47 10.89 10.78
N PRO A 149 17.29 11.33 11.76
CA PRO A 149 17.38 12.76 12.12
C PRO A 149 17.95 13.65 11.01
N GLU A 150 18.72 13.08 10.09
CA GLU A 150 19.32 13.81 8.97
C GLU A 150 18.62 13.56 7.63
N THR A 151 17.61 12.68 7.58
CA THR A 151 16.83 12.43 6.38
C THR A 151 15.70 13.45 6.26
N LYS A 152 15.57 14.08 5.11
CA LYS A 152 14.39 14.91 4.81
C LYS A 152 13.20 14.02 4.48
N ILE A 153 12.07 14.23 5.15
CA ILE A 153 10.87 13.41 5.00
C ILE A 153 9.81 14.16 4.20
N ILE A 154 9.31 13.55 3.15
CA ILE A 154 8.20 14.05 2.32
C ILE A 154 7.02 13.12 2.47
N LEU A 155 5.92 13.62 3.02
CA LEU A 155 4.65 12.91 3.08
C LEU A 155 3.82 13.25 1.84
N VAL A 156 3.40 12.24 1.10
CA VAL A 156 2.56 12.40 -0.08
C VAL A 156 1.12 12.09 0.30
N SER A 157 0.18 12.90 -0.19
CA SER A 157 -1.24 12.64 -0.02
C SER A 157 -1.66 11.30 -0.64
N LEU A 158 -2.73 10.71 -0.15
CA LEU A 158 -3.41 9.60 -0.84
C LEU A 158 -3.88 10.09 -2.21
N THR A 159 -3.95 9.17 -3.18
CA THR A 159 -4.39 9.47 -4.54
C THR A 159 -5.91 9.38 -4.67
N ALA A 160 -6.45 10.00 -5.73
CA ALA A 160 -7.82 9.78 -6.15
C ALA A 160 -8.00 8.34 -6.67
N MET A 161 -9.22 7.83 -6.56
CA MET A 161 -9.62 6.47 -6.98
C MET A 161 -10.85 6.52 -7.87
N GLY A 162 -11.02 5.50 -8.72
CA GLY A 162 -12.23 5.30 -9.51
C GLY A 162 -13.38 4.73 -8.65
N LYS A 163 -14.62 4.95 -9.09
CA LYS A 163 -15.85 4.54 -8.38
C LYS A 163 -15.97 3.03 -8.15
N GLN A 164 -15.31 2.20 -8.95
CA GLN A 164 -15.28 0.74 -8.75
C GLN A 164 -14.66 0.33 -7.42
N TRP A 165 -13.90 1.21 -6.80
CA TRP A 165 -13.31 1.02 -5.46
C TRP A 165 -14.19 1.54 -4.32
N GLY A 166 -15.35 2.15 -4.64
CA GLY A 166 -16.30 2.74 -3.71
C GLY A 166 -16.28 4.27 -3.74
N ALA A 167 -17.43 4.87 -4.03
CA ALA A 167 -17.54 6.33 -4.20
C ALA A 167 -17.12 7.11 -2.93
N GLU A 168 -17.38 6.55 -1.74
CA GLU A 168 -17.00 7.17 -0.48
C GLU A 168 -15.48 7.21 -0.22
N LYS A 169 -14.67 6.43 -0.97
CA LYS A 169 -13.22 6.39 -0.74
C LYS A 169 -12.54 7.71 -1.03
N ASN A 170 -12.97 8.44 -2.07
CA ASN A 170 -12.39 9.74 -2.39
C ASN A 170 -12.71 10.80 -1.32
N GLU A 171 -13.91 10.76 -0.72
CA GLU A 171 -14.25 11.64 0.40
C GLU A 171 -13.39 11.34 1.63
N ILE A 172 -13.22 10.05 1.97
CA ILE A 172 -12.36 9.62 3.08
C ILE A 172 -10.90 9.99 2.80
N ALA A 173 -10.41 9.75 1.57
CA ALA A 173 -9.04 10.09 1.19
C ALA A 173 -8.79 11.60 1.29
N ALA A 174 -9.70 12.43 0.82
CA ALA A 174 -9.60 13.89 0.92
C ALA A 174 -9.52 14.36 2.39
N LEU A 175 -10.36 13.81 3.28
CA LEU A 175 -10.31 14.11 4.72
C LEU A 175 -8.99 13.61 5.35
N ASN A 176 -8.54 12.42 4.98
CA ASN A 176 -7.28 11.87 5.46
C ASN A 176 -6.10 12.72 4.99
N ASN A 177 -6.12 13.24 3.77
CA ASN A 177 -5.07 14.10 3.24
C ASN A 177 -4.92 15.40 4.03
N VAL A 178 -6.03 15.99 4.50
CA VAL A 178 -5.98 17.13 5.43
C VAL A 178 -5.24 16.75 6.71
N LYS A 179 -5.52 15.56 7.26
CA LYS A 179 -4.86 15.08 8.49
C LYS A 179 -3.39 14.75 8.25
N ILE A 180 -3.03 14.14 7.10
CA ILE A 180 -1.62 13.90 6.71
C ILE A 180 -0.86 15.22 6.68
N LYS A 181 -1.44 16.27 6.04
CA LYS A 181 -0.82 17.60 5.98
C LYS A 181 -0.61 18.20 7.37
N ILE A 182 -1.60 18.14 8.26
CA ILE A 182 -1.47 18.61 9.64
C ILE A 182 -0.37 17.86 10.38
N LEU A 183 -0.25 16.54 10.19
CA LEU A 183 0.81 15.75 10.79
C LEU A 183 2.18 16.09 10.19
N ALA A 184 2.29 16.34 8.89
CA ALA A 184 3.53 16.83 8.27
C ALA A 184 4.00 18.13 8.93
N GLU A 185 3.12 19.11 9.06
CA GLU A 185 3.41 20.38 9.75
C GLU A 185 3.81 20.14 11.22
N LYS A 186 3.10 19.27 11.94
CA LYS A 186 3.40 18.94 13.35
C LYS A 186 4.81 18.38 13.55
N TYR A 187 5.27 17.52 12.63
CA TYR A 187 6.58 16.86 12.74
C TYR A 187 7.69 17.59 12.01
N GLY A 188 7.39 18.65 11.26
CA GLY A 188 8.34 19.41 10.46
C GLY A 188 8.76 18.70 9.20
N PHE A 189 7.84 17.93 8.59
CA PHE A 189 8.02 17.21 7.34
C PHE A 189 7.38 17.98 6.18
N ASP A 190 7.91 17.82 4.96
CA ASP A 190 7.28 18.36 3.78
C ASP A 190 6.00 17.57 3.41
N PHE A 191 5.04 18.24 2.80
CA PHE A 191 3.80 17.63 2.30
C PHE A 191 3.62 17.91 0.83
N VAL A 192 3.26 16.89 0.04
CA VAL A 192 2.96 16.97 -1.38
C VAL A 192 1.53 16.51 -1.64
N ASP A 193 0.71 17.37 -2.24
CA ASP A 193 -0.64 17.03 -2.68
C ASP A 193 -0.59 16.34 -4.05
N LEU A 194 -0.75 15.04 -4.05
CA LEU A 194 -0.87 14.21 -5.24
C LEU A 194 -2.32 13.85 -5.58
N PHE A 195 -3.27 14.15 -4.68
CA PHE A 195 -4.70 13.91 -4.92
C PHE A 195 -5.25 14.84 -5.99
N THR A 196 -5.04 16.14 -5.83
CA THR A 196 -5.62 17.17 -6.68
C THR A 196 -5.26 17.02 -8.16
N PRO A 197 -4.00 16.81 -8.58
CA PRO A 197 -3.66 16.67 -10.00
C PRO A 197 -4.17 15.38 -10.64
N LEU A 198 -4.56 14.38 -9.85
CA LEU A 198 -5.11 13.12 -10.35
C LEU A 198 -6.63 13.08 -10.36
N TYR A 199 -7.31 14.04 -9.72
CA TYR A 199 -8.74 14.01 -9.45
C TYR A 199 -9.53 14.82 -10.49
N ASP A 200 -10.42 14.15 -11.21
CA ASP A 200 -11.41 14.82 -12.07
C ASP A 200 -12.62 15.26 -11.22
N ILE A 201 -12.67 16.54 -10.89
CA ILE A 201 -13.75 17.13 -10.09
C ILE A 201 -15.12 17.05 -10.79
N THR A 202 -15.16 16.87 -12.12
CA THR A 202 -16.43 16.82 -12.88
C THR A 202 -17.17 15.52 -12.68
N ILE A 203 -16.44 14.43 -12.43
CA ILE A 203 -17.01 13.10 -12.22
C ILE A 203 -16.73 12.54 -10.81
N GLY A 204 -15.85 13.21 -10.04
CA GLY A 204 -15.54 12.79 -8.66
C GLY A 204 -14.62 11.59 -8.55
N GLU A 205 -13.78 11.34 -9.55
CA GLU A 205 -12.93 10.15 -9.68
C GLU A 205 -11.53 10.53 -10.17
N ILE A 206 -10.61 9.57 -10.17
CA ILE A 206 -9.33 9.70 -10.88
C ILE A 206 -9.58 9.81 -12.38
N TYR A 207 -8.79 10.62 -13.09
CA TYR A 207 -8.84 10.66 -14.56
C TYR A 207 -8.56 9.28 -15.17
N ASP A 208 -9.41 8.82 -16.09
CA ASP A 208 -9.30 7.50 -16.72
C ASP A 208 -7.94 7.25 -17.38
N GLU A 209 -7.32 8.27 -17.96
CA GLU A 209 -6.02 8.15 -18.61
C GLU A 209 -4.84 7.93 -17.64
N TYR A 210 -5.03 8.22 -16.35
CA TYR A 210 -3.99 8.09 -15.33
C TYR A 210 -4.04 6.75 -14.60
N THR A 211 -5.07 5.92 -14.84
CA THR A 211 -5.23 4.68 -14.12
C THR A 211 -5.56 3.49 -15.02
N ASN A 212 -5.11 2.29 -14.64
CA ASN A 212 -5.43 1.03 -15.34
C ASN A 212 -6.74 0.39 -14.85
N ASP A 213 -7.07 0.59 -13.57
CA ASP A 213 -8.16 -0.11 -12.88
C ASP A 213 -8.87 0.77 -11.84
N GLY A 214 -8.64 2.08 -11.91
CA GLY A 214 -9.17 3.06 -10.96
C GLY A 214 -8.34 3.23 -9.69
N ALA A 215 -7.18 2.56 -9.57
CA ALA A 215 -6.25 2.72 -8.44
C ALA A 215 -4.79 2.72 -8.89
N HIS A 216 -4.37 1.73 -9.69
CA HIS A 216 -2.99 1.60 -10.15
C HIS A 216 -2.74 2.48 -11.37
N GLN A 217 -1.57 3.11 -11.39
CA GLN A 217 -1.26 4.16 -12.36
C GLN A 217 -0.86 3.60 -13.73
N THR A 218 -1.21 4.32 -14.78
CA THR A 218 -0.59 4.21 -16.11
C THR A 218 0.75 4.94 -16.12
N ASP A 219 1.51 4.82 -17.23
CA ASP A 219 2.70 5.66 -17.44
C ASP A 219 2.39 7.16 -17.32
N LYS A 220 1.25 7.62 -17.88
CA LYS A 220 0.80 9.01 -17.73
C LYS A 220 0.51 9.38 -16.28
N GLY A 221 -0.09 8.47 -15.51
CA GLY A 221 -0.30 8.67 -14.08
C GLY A 221 1.04 8.83 -13.34
N TYR A 222 2.04 8.01 -13.63
CA TYR A 222 3.37 8.15 -13.05
C TYR A 222 4.13 9.39 -13.54
N GLU A 223 3.87 9.90 -14.74
CA GLU A 223 4.36 11.21 -15.17
C GLU A 223 3.80 12.33 -14.28
N VAL A 224 2.51 12.28 -13.92
CA VAL A 224 1.90 13.23 -12.97
C VAL A 224 2.50 13.06 -11.57
N PHE A 225 2.73 11.82 -11.10
CA PHE A 225 3.44 11.57 -9.84
C PHE A 225 4.80 12.26 -9.83
N THR A 226 5.59 12.02 -10.88
CA THR A 226 6.93 12.60 -11.02
C THR A 226 6.91 14.11 -11.03
N ALA A 227 6.08 14.71 -11.89
CA ALA A 227 5.97 16.16 -12.02
C ALA A 227 5.55 16.84 -10.70
N THR A 228 4.77 16.12 -9.87
CA THR A 228 4.25 16.65 -8.60
C THR A 228 5.25 16.46 -7.45
N ILE A 229 5.95 15.32 -7.38
CA ILE A 229 6.82 14.98 -6.24
C ILE A 229 8.25 15.53 -6.43
N LYS A 230 8.78 15.50 -7.67
CA LYS A 230 10.17 15.84 -7.98
C LYS A 230 10.61 17.23 -7.46
N PRO A 231 9.82 18.31 -7.60
CA PRO A 231 10.21 19.62 -7.06
C PRO A 231 10.45 19.62 -5.53
N ALA A 232 9.68 18.80 -4.78
CA ALA A 232 9.87 18.68 -3.35
C ALA A 232 11.15 17.89 -3.00
N ILE A 233 11.48 16.88 -3.81
CA ILE A 233 12.75 16.14 -3.66
C ILE A 233 13.93 17.05 -3.94
N GLU A 234 13.91 17.81 -5.03
CA GLU A 234 14.98 18.75 -5.41
C GLU A 234 15.21 19.79 -4.31
N LYS A 235 14.12 20.35 -3.77
CA LYS A 235 14.17 21.27 -2.63
C LYS A 235 14.83 20.61 -1.40
N ALA A 236 14.37 19.41 -1.03
CA ALA A 236 14.86 18.70 0.15
C ALA A 236 16.34 18.33 0.06
N LEU A 237 16.81 17.91 -1.12
CA LEU A 237 18.24 17.64 -1.37
C LEU A 237 19.09 18.90 -1.26
N ALA A 238 18.64 20.01 -1.87
CA ALA A 238 19.35 21.30 -1.80
C ALA A 238 19.42 21.87 -0.36
N GLU A 239 18.33 21.74 0.41
CA GLU A 239 18.32 22.14 1.83
C GLU A 239 19.34 21.34 2.65
N ARG A 240 19.39 20.01 2.42
CA ARG A 240 20.35 19.13 3.12
C ARG A 240 21.80 19.47 2.78
N GLU A 241 22.11 19.78 1.53
CA GLU A 241 23.45 20.21 1.11
C GLU A 241 23.89 21.50 1.82
N ASN A 242 22.96 22.45 1.96
CA ASN A 242 23.22 23.72 2.65
C ASN A 242 23.42 23.56 4.17
N GLU A 243 22.78 22.56 4.80
CA GLU A 243 22.93 22.28 6.23
C GLU A 243 24.28 21.59 6.56
N ASN A 244 24.88 20.90 5.58
CA ASN A 244 26.13 20.17 5.74
C ASN A 244 27.39 20.99 5.34
N ASN A 245 27.21 22.21 4.78
CA ASN A 245 28.27 23.15 4.42
C ASN A 245 28.40 24.27 5.46
#